data_6a9419de0a95cf7eb46230b025e1f984
#
_entry.id   6a9419de0a95cf7eb46230b025e1f984
#
_cell.length_a   1.000
_cell.length_b   1.000
_cell.length_c   1.000
_cell.angle_alpha   90.00
_cell.angle_beta   90.00
_cell.angle_gamma   90.00
#
_symmetry.space_group_name_H-M   'P 1'
#
loop_
_entity.id
_entity.type
_entity.pdbx_description
1 polymer ?
#
loop_
_entity_poly.entity_id
_entity_poly.type
_entity_poly.pdbx_seq_one_letter_code
_entity_poly.pdbx_strand_id
1 'polypeptide(L)'
;MRTLLSFLLSLTVLTTLSAQVKKYTLEECVLIALEKNISIQQSEIDLEGAEIDKLDAFGSFFPRVNAQSQHIWNNGLSQNITNGLIENLTTQFSSFGGNVGVTLFNGKQNINQLARANLNIIARQYQLEDMKDDISLFVANLYLQVMFNKELKEVQRYQLELARQELERTQLRIEAGVQTQVEIYEIEANLAAQEQALVQAE
;
A
#
# COMPACT_ATOMS: atom_id res chain seq x y z
N MET A 1 32.62 -17.19 -40.76
CA MET A 1 33.15 -16.02 -40.01
C MET A 1 32.03 -15.09 -39.45
N ARG A 2 30.99 -14.75 -40.25
CA ARG A 2 29.89 -13.85 -39.77
C ARG A 2 29.05 -14.43 -38.63
N THR A 3 28.83 -15.76 -38.59
CA THR A 3 28.06 -16.44 -37.52
C THR A 3 28.83 -16.58 -36.21
N LEU A 4 30.15 -16.72 -36.26
CA LEU A 4 31.02 -16.75 -35.06
C LEU A 4 31.14 -15.35 -34.40
N LEU A 5 31.11 -14.28 -35.20
CA LEU A 5 31.17 -12.91 -34.73
C LEU A 5 29.87 -12.50 -34.01
N SER A 6 28.69 -12.95 -34.51
CA SER A 6 27.40 -12.72 -33.86
C SER A 6 27.23 -13.50 -32.54
N PHE A 7 27.83 -14.68 -32.43
CA PHE A 7 27.81 -15.49 -31.20
C PHE A 7 28.74 -14.89 -30.15
N LEU A 8 29.89 -14.32 -30.55
CA LEU A 8 30.82 -13.65 -29.65
C LEU A 8 30.22 -12.33 -29.13
N LEU A 9 29.46 -11.61 -29.94
CA LEU A 9 28.79 -10.34 -29.58
C LEU A 9 27.62 -10.60 -28.59
N SER A 10 26.91 -11.74 -28.68
CA SER A 10 25.82 -12.09 -27.75
C SER A 10 26.34 -12.53 -26.38
N LEU A 11 27.56 -13.08 -26.31
CA LEU A 11 28.17 -13.52 -25.07
C LEU A 11 28.69 -12.35 -24.22
N THR A 12 29.05 -11.21 -24.82
CA THR A 12 29.54 -10.03 -24.12
C THR A 12 28.44 -9.23 -23.43
N VAL A 13 27.16 -9.38 -23.84
CA VAL A 13 26.02 -8.68 -23.24
C VAL A 13 25.57 -9.33 -21.91
N LEU A 14 25.93 -10.59 -21.66
CA LEU A 14 25.51 -11.31 -20.43
C LEU A 14 26.34 -10.96 -19.17
N THR A 15 27.44 -10.21 -19.28
CA THR A 15 28.38 -10.03 -18.15
C THR A 15 28.18 -8.74 -17.33
N THR A 16 27.17 -7.91 -17.59
CA THR A 16 27.01 -6.62 -16.90
C THR A 16 25.82 -6.50 -15.96
N LEU A 17 25.15 -7.61 -15.56
CA LEU A 17 24.19 -7.58 -14.47
C LEU A 17 24.90 -7.74 -13.10
N SER A 18 25.78 -6.82 -12.78
CA SER A 18 26.17 -6.59 -11.39
C SER A 18 25.00 -5.91 -10.72
N ALA A 19 24.17 -6.68 -10.03
CA ALA A 19 23.15 -6.13 -9.14
C ALA A 19 23.89 -5.41 -8.00
N GLN A 20 24.15 -4.11 -8.16
CA GLN A 20 24.65 -3.27 -7.09
C GLN A 20 23.56 -3.24 -6.01
N VAL A 21 23.83 -3.85 -4.87
CA VAL A 21 22.97 -3.75 -3.68
C VAL A 21 22.97 -2.28 -3.26
N LYS A 22 21.94 -1.54 -3.66
CA LYS A 22 21.76 -0.16 -3.27
C LYS A 22 21.48 -0.11 -1.77
N LYS A 23 22.35 0.56 -1.01
CA LYS A 23 22.13 0.83 0.41
C LYS A 23 21.30 2.11 0.50
N TYR A 24 20.21 2.04 1.25
CA TYR A 24 19.34 3.17 1.51
C TYR A 24 19.62 3.73 2.91
N THR A 25 19.62 5.04 3.04
CA THR A 25 19.61 5.74 4.33
C THR A 25 18.18 5.75 4.90
N LEU A 26 18.05 6.04 6.19
CA LEU A 26 16.73 6.21 6.82
C LEU A 26 15.89 7.28 6.10
N GLU A 27 16.51 8.42 5.80
CA GLU A 27 15.84 9.53 5.09
C GLU A 27 15.34 9.11 3.71
N GLU A 28 16.17 8.41 2.92
CA GLU A 28 15.75 7.88 1.62
C GLU A 28 14.59 6.89 1.73
N CYS A 29 14.59 6.01 2.75
CA CYS A 29 13.50 5.07 2.98
C CYS A 29 12.19 5.79 3.30
N VAL A 30 12.23 6.82 4.16
CA VAL A 30 11.06 7.63 4.52
C VAL A 30 10.54 8.38 3.30
N LEU A 31 11.41 9.05 2.53
CA LEU A 31 10.99 9.78 1.33
C LEU A 31 10.32 8.88 0.29
N ILE A 32 10.88 7.68 0.05
CA ILE A 32 10.28 6.70 -0.87
C ILE A 32 8.92 6.23 -0.35
N ALA A 33 8.81 6.02 0.96
CA ALA A 33 7.55 5.60 1.56
C ALA A 33 6.48 6.69 1.45
N LEU A 34 6.82 7.95 1.72
CA LEU A 34 5.91 9.09 1.58
C LEU A 34 5.42 9.27 0.13
N GLU A 35 6.29 9.00 -0.85
CA GLU A 35 5.92 9.12 -2.27
C GLU A 35 5.06 7.95 -2.77
N LYS A 36 5.36 6.71 -2.30
CA LYS A 36 4.82 5.50 -2.93
C LYS A 36 3.82 4.73 -2.07
N ASN A 37 3.59 5.14 -0.83
CA ASN A 37 2.68 4.42 0.04
C ASN A 37 1.23 4.58 -0.40
N ILE A 38 0.54 3.45 -0.54
CA ILE A 38 -0.86 3.41 -1.01
C ILE A 38 -1.82 4.09 -0.02
N SER A 39 -1.57 3.99 1.29
CA SER A 39 -2.43 4.61 2.31
C SER A 39 -2.38 6.14 2.25
N ILE A 40 -1.21 6.72 1.94
CA ILE A 40 -1.06 8.15 1.72
C ILE A 40 -1.81 8.58 0.46
N GLN A 41 -1.63 7.85 -0.65
CA GLN A 41 -2.34 8.14 -1.89
C GLN A 41 -3.86 8.04 -1.72
N GLN A 42 -4.34 7.08 -0.91
CA GLN A 42 -5.75 6.98 -0.59
C GLN A 42 -6.24 8.18 0.23
N SER A 43 -5.47 8.65 1.21
CA SER A 43 -5.81 9.84 1.99
C SER A 43 -5.80 11.13 1.13
N GLU A 44 -4.93 11.20 0.12
CA GLU A 44 -4.93 12.28 -0.86
C GLU A 44 -6.21 12.27 -1.72
N ILE A 45 -6.64 11.10 -2.18
CA ILE A 45 -7.91 10.94 -2.92
C ILE A 45 -9.11 11.28 -2.02
N ASP A 46 -9.08 10.91 -0.74
CA ASP A 46 -10.14 11.25 0.22
C ASP A 46 -10.23 12.77 0.44
N LEU A 47 -9.11 13.46 0.44
CA LEU A 47 -9.06 14.93 0.48
C LEU A 47 -9.66 15.54 -0.80
N GLU A 48 -9.27 15.06 -1.98
CA GLU A 48 -9.84 15.48 -3.26
C GLU A 48 -11.37 15.24 -3.30
N GLY A 49 -11.82 14.10 -2.78
CA GLY A 49 -13.24 13.79 -2.62
C GLY A 49 -13.98 14.83 -1.76
N ALA A 50 -13.38 15.27 -0.66
CA ALA A 50 -13.95 16.31 0.18
C ALA A 50 -14.00 17.69 -0.51
N GLU A 51 -13.05 18.00 -1.39
CA GLU A 51 -13.07 19.20 -2.22
C GLU A 51 -14.21 19.16 -3.25
N ILE A 52 -14.48 17.99 -3.84
CA ILE A 52 -15.62 17.76 -4.74
C ILE A 52 -16.95 17.90 -3.97
N ASP A 53 -17.04 17.35 -2.75
CA ASP A 53 -18.23 17.49 -1.89
C ASP A 53 -18.54 18.98 -1.59
N LYS A 54 -17.51 19.81 -1.43
CA LYS A 54 -17.68 21.25 -1.30
C LYS A 54 -18.25 21.89 -2.56
N LEU A 55 -17.79 21.47 -3.74
CA LEU A 55 -18.34 21.95 -5.01
C LEU A 55 -19.81 21.54 -5.17
N ASP A 56 -20.19 20.33 -4.75
CA ASP A 56 -21.59 19.88 -4.76
C ASP A 56 -22.45 20.70 -3.77
N ALA A 57 -21.92 20.94 -2.54
CA ALA A 57 -22.59 21.81 -1.57
C ALA A 57 -22.79 23.25 -2.10
N PHE A 58 -21.80 23.79 -2.81
CA PHE A 58 -21.91 25.07 -3.49
C PHE A 58 -22.89 25.02 -4.66
N GLY A 59 -22.91 23.92 -5.42
CA GLY A 59 -23.86 23.67 -6.50
C GLY A 59 -25.33 23.73 -6.07
N SER A 60 -25.62 23.46 -4.79
CA SER A 60 -26.97 23.51 -4.23
C SER A 60 -27.59 24.92 -4.22
N PHE A 61 -26.82 25.98 -4.43
CA PHE A 61 -27.28 27.37 -4.57
C PHE A 61 -27.72 27.72 -6.00
N PHE A 62 -27.40 26.87 -6.98
CA PHE A 62 -27.74 27.09 -8.37
C PHE A 62 -29.03 26.38 -8.79
N PRO A 63 -29.71 26.85 -9.87
CA PRO A 63 -30.85 26.14 -10.43
C PRO A 63 -30.46 24.74 -10.90
N ARG A 64 -31.28 23.73 -10.56
CA ARG A 64 -31.17 22.37 -11.06
C ARG A 64 -32.04 22.23 -12.29
N VAL A 65 -31.44 21.72 -13.38
CA VAL A 65 -32.11 21.41 -14.63
C VAL A 65 -32.16 19.88 -14.76
N ASN A 66 -33.36 19.33 -14.82
CA ASN A 66 -33.55 17.91 -15.06
C ASN A 66 -34.32 17.72 -16.37
N ALA A 67 -33.86 16.81 -17.19
CA ALA A 67 -34.54 16.37 -18.41
C ALA A 67 -34.77 14.85 -18.34
N GLN A 68 -35.97 14.40 -18.68
CA GLN A 68 -36.31 12.99 -18.71
C GLN A 68 -36.96 12.63 -20.02
N SER A 69 -36.65 11.45 -20.52
CA SER A 69 -37.29 10.86 -21.71
C SER A 69 -37.66 9.43 -21.38
N GLN A 70 -38.87 9.07 -21.70
CA GLN A 70 -39.37 7.72 -21.49
C GLN A 70 -40.01 7.22 -22.78
N HIS A 71 -39.71 5.98 -23.15
CA HIS A 71 -40.34 5.29 -24.24
C HIS A 71 -40.88 3.93 -23.76
N ILE A 72 -42.17 3.69 -23.90
CA ILE A 72 -42.83 2.50 -23.40
C ILE A 72 -43.41 1.72 -24.59
N TRP A 73 -43.08 0.43 -24.65
CA TRP A 73 -43.75 -0.54 -25.54
C TRP A 73 -44.63 -1.44 -24.71
N ASN A 74 -45.93 -1.41 -25.00
CA ASN A 74 -46.88 -2.35 -24.41
C ASN A 74 -47.35 -3.31 -25.51
N ASN A 75 -47.19 -4.61 -25.28
CA ASN A 75 -47.70 -5.64 -26.16
C ASN A 75 -48.66 -6.52 -25.37
N GLY A 76 -49.89 -6.56 -25.81
CA GLY A 76 -50.93 -7.33 -25.12
C GLY A 76 -52.36 -6.87 -25.47
N LEU A 77 -53.34 -7.40 -24.73
CA LEU A 77 -54.73 -7.04 -24.87
C LEU A 77 -54.93 -5.58 -24.49
N SER A 78 -55.29 -4.77 -25.46
CA SER A 78 -55.60 -3.34 -25.31
C SER A 78 -56.86 -3.01 -26.07
N GLN A 79 -57.62 -2.03 -25.59
CA GLN A 79 -58.78 -1.56 -26.29
C GLN A 79 -58.38 -0.68 -27.48
N ASN A 80 -58.77 -1.10 -28.67
CA ASN A 80 -58.55 -0.30 -29.88
C ASN A 80 -59.50 0.91 -29.85
N ILE A 81 -58.89 2.10 -29.85
CA ILE A 81 -59.61 3.38 -29.71
C ILE A 81 -60.55 3.62 -30.87
N THR A 82 -60.26 3.04 -32.03
CA THR A 82 -61.05 3.29 -33.26
C THR A 82 -62.34 2.45 -33.33
N ASN A 83 -62.29 1.19 -32.90
CA ASN A 83 -63.42 0.24 -33.01
C ASN A 83 -63.99 -0.21 -31.67
N GLY A 84 -63.37 0.16 -30.55
CA GLY A 84 -63.81 -0.20 -29.22
C GLY A 84 -63.54 -1.65 -28.80
N LEU A 85 -63.00 -2.50 -29.68
CA LEU A 85 -62.73 -3.92 -29.43
C LEU A 85 -61.45 -4.12 -28.66
N ILE A 86 -61.43 -5.19 -27.84
CA ILE A 86 -60.18 -5.61 -27.13
C ILE A 86 -59.41 -6.55 -28.06
N GLU A 87 -58.29 -6.11 -28.51
CA GLU A 87 -57.40 -6.81 -29.45
C GLU A 87 -55.95 -6.86 -28.91
N ASN A 88 -55.16 -7.79 -29.42
CA ASN A 88 -53.72 -7.83 -29.13
C ASN A 88 -53.05 -6.74 -29.96
N LEU A 89 -52.68 -5.66 -29.28
CA LEU A 89 -52.04 -4.50 -29.90
C LEU A 89 -50.69 -4.23 -29.30
N THR A 90 -49.75 -3.80 -30.15
CA THR A 90 -48.52 -3.19 -29.70
C THR A 90 -48.68 -1.66 -29.69
N THR A 91 -48.74 -1.09 -28.50
CA THR A 91 -48.82 0.37 -28.34
C THR A 91 -47.46 0.91 -27.93
N GLN A 92 -47.10 2.03 -28.52
CA GLN A 92 -45.86 2.75 -28.20
C GLN A 92 -46.23 4.14 -27.69
N PHE A 93 -45.59 4.51 -26.60
CA PHE A 93 -45.78 5.83 -26.01
C PHE A 93 -44.42 6.44 -25.68
N SER A 94 -44.22 7.67 -26.16
CA SER A 94 -43.02 8.46 -25.83
C SER A 94 -43.42 9.69 -25.08
N SER A 95 -42.75 9.96 -23.98
CA SER A 95 -42.92 11.20 -23.24
C SER A 95 -41.55 11.86 -22.99
N PHE A 96 -41.55 13.16 -23.08
CA PHE A 96 -40.40 14.02 -22.81
C PHE A 96 -40.83 15.05 -21.78
N GLY A 97 -40.00 15.25 -20.78
CA GLY A 97 -40.26 16.24 -19.74
C GLY A 97 -38.98 16.93 -19.31
N GLY A 98 -39.10 18.15 -18.87
CA GLY A 98 -38.03 18.88 -18.28
C GLY A 98 -38.53 19.80 -17.16
N ASN A 99 -37.73 19.93 -16.11
CA ASN A 99 -38.02 20.86 -15.04
C ASN A 99 -36.79 21.62 -14.62
N VAL A 100 -36.94 22.88 -14.27
CA VAL A 100 -35.91 23.76 -13.69
C VAL A 100 -36.42 24.23 -12.34
N GLY A 101 -35.61 24.08 -11.32
CA GLY A 101 -35.94 24.50 -9.96
C GLY A 101 -34.77 25.09 -9.22
N VAL A 102 -35.01 26.13 -8.41
CA VAL A 102 -34.04 26.72 -7.52
C VAL A 102 -34.62 26.84 -6.12
N THR A 103 -33.84 26.48 -5.13
CA THR A 103 -34.21 26.60 -3.72
C THR A 103 -33.85 28.01 -3.22
N LEU A 104 -34.85 28.86 -3.04
CA LEU A 104 -34.62 30.24 -2.57
C LEU A 104 -34.32 30.32 -1.06
N PHE A 105 -34.97 29.45 -0.27
CA PHE A 105 -34.78 29.40 1.17
C PHE A 105 -35.11 27.99 1.73
N ASN A 106 -34.22 27.45 2.57
CA ASN A 106 -34.41 26.15 3.24
C ASN A 106 -33.93 26.19 4.71
N GLY A 107 -34.20 27.27 5.43
CA GLY A 107 -33.85 27.38 6.84
C GLY A 107 -32.34 27.41 7.10
N LYS A 108 -31.53 27.96 6.22
CA LYS A 108 -30.04 28.00 6.26
C LYS A 108 -29.33 26.66 6.05
N GLN A 109 -30.06 25.61 5.64
CA GLN A 109 -29.49 24.28 5.44
C GLN A 109 -28.30 24.31 4.46
N ASN A 110 -28.45 24.94 3.29
CA ASN A 110 -27.39 25.01 2.27
C ASN A 110 -26.14 25.75 2.82
N ILE A 111 -26.34 26.83 3.58
CA ILE A 111 -25.23 27.60 4.20
C ILE A 111 -24.45 26.71 5.19
N ASN A 112 -25.19 25.99 6.04
CA ASN A 112 -24.58 25.09 7.02
C ASN A 112 -23.91 23.89 6.34
N GLN A 113 -24.46 23.37 5.24
CA GLN A 113 -23.88 22.30 4.47
C GLN A 113 -22.55 22.72 3.82
N LEU A 114 -22.49 23.92 3.24
CA LEU A 114 -21.26 24.49 2.70
C LEU A 114 -20.20 24.72 3.81
N ALA A 115 -20.61 25.25 4.98
CA ALA A 115 -19.71 25.42 6.12
C ALA A 115 -19.16 24.06 6.61
N ARG A 116 -20.04 23.04 6.70
CA ARG A 116 -19.63 21.68 7.05
C ARG A 116 -18.64 21.09 6.03
N ALA A 117 -18.87 21.28 4.73
CA ALA A 117 -17.96 20.80 3.68
C ALA A 117 -16.58 21.47 3.79
N ASN A 118 -16.51 22.78 4.09
CA ASN A 118 -15.25 23.45 4.33
C ASN A 118 -14.49 22.88 5.55
N LEU A 119 -15.19 22.60 6.65
CA LEU A 119 -14.57 21.99 7.82
C LEU A 119 -14.12 20.54 7.55
N ASN A 120 -14.85 19.81 6.70
CA ASN A 120 -14.47 18.45 6.30
C ASN A 120 -13.15 18.44 5.51
N ILE A 121 -12.93 19.41 4.62
CA ILE A 121 -11.63 19.55 3.91
C ILE A 121 -10.50 19.72 4.91
N ILE A 122 -10.65 20.61 5.89
CA ILE A 122 -9.64 20.85 6.93
C ILE A 122 -9.37 19.55 7.72
N ALA A 123 -10.42 18.84 8.09
CA ALA A 123 -10.28 17.56 8.79
C ALA A 123 -9.52 16.53 7.94
N ARG A 124 -9.81 16.43 6.62
CA ARG A 124 -9.10 15.54 5.72
C ARG A 124 -7.64 15.93 5.51
N GLN A 125 -7.33 17.23 5.48
CA GLN A 125 -5.95 17.71 5.43
C GLN A 125 -5.14 17.22 6.64
N TYR A 126 -5.68 17.40 7.86
CA TYR A 126 -5.02 16.90 9.06
C TYR A 126 -4.90 15.37 9.10
N GLN A 127 -5.90 14.65 8.60
CA GLN A 127 -5.82 13.18 8.48
C GLN A 127 -4.72 12.73 7.51
N LEU A 128 -4.51 13.46 6.42
CA LEU A 128 -3.42 13.20 5.49
C LEU A 128 -2.04 13.47 6.13
N GLU A 129 -1.90 14.56 6.87
CA GLU A 129 -0.66 14.87 7.61
C GLU A 129 -0.37 13.81 8.67
N ASP A 130 -1.36 13.42 9.46
CA ASP A 130 -1.27 12.35 10.47
C ASP A 130 -0.85 11.01 9.82
N MET A 131 -1.44 10.65 8.68
CA MET A 131 -1.03 9.47 7.93
C MET A 131 0.43 9.53 7.46
N LYS A 132 0.91 10.70 7.02
CA LYS A 132 2.32 10.88 6.63
C LYS A 132 3.27 10.71 7.81
N ASP A 133 2.89 11.23 8.96
CA ASP A 133 3.67 11.10 10.20
C ASP A 133 3.70 9.65 10.69
N ASP A 134 2.55 8.97 10.68
CA ASP A 134 2.45 7.56 11.06
C ASP A 134 3.31 6.65 10.17
N ILE A 135 3.26 6.85 8.85
CA ILE A 135 4.09 6.09 7.91
C ILE A 135 5.58 6.40 8.11
N SER A 136 5.95 7.64 8.39
CA SER A 136 7.33 8.03 8.65
C SER A 136 7.87 7.35 9.92
N LEU A 137 7.08 7.35 10.99
CA LEU A 137 7.42 6.65 12.24
C LEU A 137 7.50 5.14 12.05
N PHE A 138 6.56 4.56 11.31
CA PHE A 138 6.55 3.13 11.02
C PHE A 138 7.80 2.71 10.25
N VAL A 139 8.18 3.44 9.19
CA VAL A 139 9.40 3.18 8.42
C VAL A 139 10.65 3.35 9.28
N ALA A 140 10.70 4.39 10.13
CA ALA A 140 11.82 4.60 11.02
C ALA A 140 11.99 3.42 12.01
N ASN A 141 10.91 2.94 12.59
CA ASN A 141 10.95 1.78 13.48
C ASN A 141 11.41 0.51 12.76
N LEU A 142 10.91 0.25 11.54
CA LEU A 142 11.36 -0.89 10.75
C LEU A 142 12.84 -0.79 10.36
N TYR A 143 13.32 0.40 10.00
CA TYR A 143 14.72 0.64 9.69
C TYR A 143 15.61 0.35 10.90
N LEU A 144 15.23 0.85 12.08
CA LEU A 144 15.96 0.56 13.33
C LEU A 144 15.95 -0.92 13.68
N GLN A 145 14.82 -1.61 13.43
CA GLN A 145 14.73 -3.06 13.63
C GLN A 145 15.68 -3.82 12.70
N VAL A 146 15.79 -3.42 11.44
CA VAL A 146 16.75 -4.02 10.50
C VAL A 146 18.18 -3.76 10.94
N MET A 147 18.51 -2.54 11.39
CA MET A 147 19.83 -2.20 11.92
C MET A 147 20.16 -3.02 13.15
N PHE A 148 19.21 -3.14 14.10
CA PHE A 148 19.36 -3.95 15.30
C PHE A 148 19.64 -5.42 14.96
N ASN A 149 18.86 -6.01 14.07
CA ASN A 149 19.04 -7.41 13.68
C ASN A 149 20.39 -7.64 12.98
N LYS A 150 20.82 -6.67 12.18
CA LYS A 150 22.15 -6.72 11.54
C LYS A 150 23.29 -6.71 12.57
N GLU A 151 23.22 -5.82 13.55
CA GLU A 151 24.21 -5.77 14.63
C GLU A 151 24.15 -7.04 15.51
N LEU A 152 22.95 -7.53 15.79
CA LEU A 152 22.75 -8.78 16.52
C LEU A 152 23.43 -9.96 15.81
N LYS A 153 23.27 -10.07 14.49
CA LYS A 153 23.98 -11.08 13.68
C LYS A 153 25.50 -10.98 13.81
N GLU A 154 26.08 -9.77 13.76
CA GLU A 154 27.52 -9.58 13.94
C GLU A 154 27.97 -9.98 15.34
N VAL A 155 27.18 -9.66 16.38
CA VAL A 155 27.45 -10.09 17.75
C VAL A 155 27.45 -11.62 17.87
N GLN A 156 26.45 -12.30 17.29
CA GLN A 156 26.37 -13.77 17.30
C GLN A 156 27.55 -14.39 16.54
N ARG A 157 27.95 -13.81 15.42
CA ARG A 157 29.13 -14.27 14.67
C ARG A 157 30.42 -14.14 15.51
N TYR A 158 30.54 -13.05 16.24
CA TYR A 158 31.68 -12.86 17.12
C TYR A 158 31.68 -13.84 18.31
N GLN A 159 30.52 -14.12 18.91
CA GLN A 159 30.38 -15.12 19.97
C GLN A 159 30.71 -16.53 19.49
N LEU A 160 30.29 -16.90 18.26
CA LEU A 160 30.69 -18.16 17.66
C LEU A 160 32.20 -18.28 17.48
N GLU A 161 32.84 -17.23 17.03
CA GLU A 161 34.31 -17.20 16.87
C GLU A 161 35.01 -17.38 18.21
N LEU A 162 34.52 -16.74 19.28
CA LEU A 162 35.06 -16.96 20.64
C LEU A 162 34.86 -18.39 21.12
N ALA A 163 33.72 -19.00 20.87
CA ALA A 163 33.44 -20.39 21.23
C ALA A 163 34.38 -21.37 20.49
N ARG A 164 34.67 -21.10 19.22
CA ARG A 164 35.68 -21.87 18.44
C ARG A 164 37.06 -21.78 19.02
N GLN A 165 37.50 -20.58 19.39
CA GLN A 165 38.81 -20.36 20.02
C GLN A 165 38.89 -21.04 21.40
N GLU A 166 37.81 -21.06 22.16
CA GLU A 166 37.79 -21.74 23.45
C GLU A 166 37.85 -23.28 23.28
N LEU A 167 37.18 -23.82 22.25
CA LEU A 167 37.29 -25.23 21.89
C LEU A 167 38.76 -25.60 21.56
N GLU A 168 39.42 -24.82 20.71
CA GLU A 168 40.81 -25.03 20.31
C GLU A 168 41.77 -24.95 21.56
N ARG A 169 41.59 -23.96 22.41
CA ARG A 169 42.38 -23.84 23.66
C ARG A 169 42.17 -25.01 24.59
N THR A 170 40.98 -25.50 24.73
CA THR A 170 40.65 -26.64 25.59
C THR A 170 41.26 -27.93 25.03
N GLN A 171 41.19 -28.14 23.70
CA GLN A 171 41.88 -29.25 23.06
C GLN A 171 43.37 -29.28 23.37
N LEU A 172 44.04 -28.12 23.21
CA LEU A 172 45.49 -28.00 23.53
C LEU A 172 45.81 -28.27 25.01
N ARG A 173 44.92 -27.87 25.95
CA ARG A 173 45.11 -28.15 27.39
C ARG A 173 44.90 -29.62 27.73
N ILE A 174 43.95 -30.30 27.05
CA ILE A 174 43.75 -31.74 27.21
C ILE A 174 44.97 -32.52 26.66
N GLU A 175 45.48 -32.13 25.50
CA GLU A 175 46.72 -32.72 24.95
C GLU A 175 47.94 -32.55 25.86
N ALA A 176 48.00 -31.40 26.53
CA ALA A 176 49.05 -31.09 27.54
C ALA A 176 48.80 -31.84 28.88
N GLY A 177 47.69 -32.55 29.04
CA GLY A 177 47.38 -33.30 30.28
C GLY A 177 46.90 -32.40 31.45
N VAL A 178 46.53 -31.14 31.17
CA VAL A 178 46.14 -30.14 32.20
C VAL A 178 44.62 -30.17 32.45
N GLN A 179 43.83 -30.63 31.48
CA GLN A 179 42.36 -30.69 31.57
C GLN A 179 41.81 -32.12 31.28
N THR A 180 40.60 -32.41 31.76
CA THR A 180 39.95 -33.70 31.55
C THR A 180 39.20 -33.75 30.21
N GLN A 181 39.15 -34.92 29.60
CA GLN A 181 38.46 -35.13 28.32
C GLN A 181 36.95 -34.87 28.39
N VAL A 182 36.35 -34.89 29.58
CA VAL A 182 34.92 -34.67 29.78
C VAL A 182 34.53 -33.18 29.49
N GLU A 183 35.43 -32.25 29.76
CA GLU A 183 35.21 -30.81 29.59
C GLU A 183 35.02 -30.40 28.12
N ILE A 184 35.55 -31.20 27.17
CA ILE A 184 35.38 -30.92 25.72
C ILE A 184 33.92 -31.03 25.28
N TYR A 185 33.14 -31.94 25.84
CA TYR A 185 31.73 -32.12 25.49
C TYR A 185 30.85 -30.94 25.86
N GLU A 186 31.18 -30.28 26.98
CA GLU A 186 30.47 -29.06 27.40
C GLU A 186 30.75 -27.89 26.45
N ILE A 187 32.00 -27.77 26.00
CA ILE A 187 32.42 -26.70 25.09
C ILE A 187 31.89 -26.97 23.68
N GLU A 188 31.86 -28.22 23.21
CA GLU A 188 31.22 -28.60 21.94
C GLU A 188 29.72 -28.34 21.96
N ALA A 189 29.05 -28.61 23.07
CA ALA A 189 27.63 -28.28 23.23
C ALA A 189 27.37 -26.77 23.18
N ASN A 190 28.25 -25.99 23.83
CA ASN A 190 28.19 -24.53 23.75
C ASN A 190 28.44 -24.02 22.33
N LEU A 191 29.43 -24.56 21.63
CA LEU A 191 29.70 -24.22 20.23
C LEU A 191 28.47 -24.47 19.34
N ALA A 192 27.84 -25.64 19.47
CA ALA A 192 26.64 -25.98 18.73
C ALA A 192 25.47 -25.01 19.05
N ALA A 193 25.35 -24.57 20.31
CA ALA A 193 24.35 -23.57 20.70
C ALA A 193 24.62 -22.21 20.06
N GLN A 194 25.89 -21.78 19.93
CA GLN A 194 26.25 -20.53 19.26
C GLN A 194 26.04 -20.63 17.74
N GLU A 195 26.31 -21.77 17.13
CA GLU A 195 25.99 -22.01 15.71
C GLU A 195 24.48 -21.93 15.43
N GLN A 196 23.66 -22.52 16.29
CA GLN A 196 22.21 -22.41 16.21
C GLN A 196 21.74 -20.94 16.38
N ALA A 197 22.29 -20.19 17.34
CA ALA A 197 21.96 -18.80 17.58
C ALA A 197 22.30 -17.91 16.38
N LEU A 198 23.42 -18.17 15.70
CA LEU A 198 23.79 -17.45 14.47
C LEU A 198 22.80 -17.72 13.34
N VAL A 199 22.42 -19.00 13.12
CA VAL A 199 21.42 -19.38 12.09
C VAL A 199 20.05 -18.73 12.37
N GLN A 200 19.65 -18.59 13.65
CA GLN A 200 18.41 -17.90 14.01
C GLN A 200 18.48 -16.38 13.80
N ALA A 201 19.68 -15.79 13.81
CA ALA A 201 19.89 -14.36 13.56
C ALA A 201 20.05 -14.03 12.06
N GLU A 202 20.13 -15.01 11.18
CA GLU A 202 20.21 -14.87 9.71
C GLU A 202 18.84 -14.68 9.07
#